data_9e7f6663c9e67b195208b67f73e290d6
#
_entry.id   9e7f6663c9e67b195208b67f73e290d6
#
_cell.length_a   1.000
_cell.length_b   1.000
_cell.length_c   1.000
_cell.angle_alpha   90.00
_cell.angle_beta   90.00
_cell.angle_gamma   90.00
#
_symmetry.space_group_name_H-M   'P 1'
#
loop_
_entity.id
_entity.type
_entity.pdbx_description
1 polymer ?
#
loop_
_entity_poly.entity_id
_entity_poly.type
_entity_poly.pdbx_seq_one_letter_code
_entity_poly.pdbx_strand_id
1 'polypeptide(L)'
;MNAITTQHDMNQYARCINNSKRVCWEIESDVIRGRGFKKSEKFLPDGLTLLPKFTTLSDKEKLFVSQIQGRTYANVFGLAVRFVNAKVLEVSQEYLLGDQVALEALVRFSEEELKHQALFRRIDAMMEDTLPSGYRFDADANAVASTVLGKSTWAVLALTLDIELFTQLHYRQSIDADGALSALFKDVFLYHWKEESQHAILDELEWRRHDAGITDKER
;
A
#
# COMPACT_ATOMS: atom_id res chain seq x y z
N MET A 1 31.34 1.41 -0.02
CA MET A 1 31.45 2.73 0.69
C MET A 1 30.03 3.10 1.07
N ASN A 2 29.73 3.25 2.36
CA ASN A 2 28.38 3.71 2.76
C ASN A 2 28.21 5.13 2.25
N ALA A 3 27.16 5.38 1.47
CA ALA A 3 26.78 6.73 1.08
C ALA A 3 26.54 7.55 2.37
N ILE A 4 27.20 8.69 2.49
CA ILE A 4 27.08 9.54 3.69
C ILE A 4 25.69 10.17 3.63
N THR A 5 24.85 9.87 4.63
CA THR A 5 23.55 10.55 4.81
C THR A 5 23.80 12.07 4.95
N THR A 6 23.19 12.85 4.08
CA THR A 6 23.33 14.31 4.13
C THR A 6 22.48 14.91 5.26
N GLN A 7 22.79 16.14 5.70
CA GLN A 7 21.93 16.86 6.67
C GLN A 7 20.50 17.05 6.14
N HIS A 8 20.33 17.14 4.82
CA HIS A 8 19.01 17.21 4.18
C HIS A 8 18.25 15.90 4.38
N ASP A 9 18.89 14.75 4.13
CA ASP A 9 18.27 13.43 4.30
C ASP A 9 17.87 13.17 5.75
N MET A 10 18.74 13.50 6.71
CA MET A 10 18.43 13.41 8.15
C MET A 10 17.19 14.23 8.52
N ASN A 11 17.03 15.42 7.94
CA ASN A 11 15.84 16.24 8.15
C ASN A 11 14.57 15.59 7.55
N GLN A 12 14.69 14.87 6.43
CA GLN A 12 13.57 14.16 5.82
C GLN A 12 13.14 12.96 6.67
N TYR A 13 14.07 12.11 7.15
CA TYR A 13 13.74 11.02 8.09
C TYR A 13 13.03 11.56 9.34
N ALA A 14 13.55 12.63 9.95
CA ALA A 14 12.94 13.26 11.12
C ALA A 14 11.51 13.77 10.83
N ARG A 15 11.26 14.30 9.63
CA ARG A 15 9.91 14.73 9.20
C ARG A 15 8.97 13.54 9.06
N CYS A 16 9.43 12.43 8.46
CA CYS A 16 8.64 11.20 8.35
C CYS A 16 8.27 10.65 9.73
N ILE A 17 9.22 10.62 10.69
CA ILE A 17 8.93 10.24 12.08
C ILE A 17 7.84 11.12 12.69
N ASN A 18 7.94 12.45 12.53
CA ASN A 18 6.96 13.37 13.07
C ASN A 18 5.58 13.22 12.43
N ASN A 19 5.52 12.91 11.13
CA ASN A 19 4.28 12.62 10.43
C ASN A 19 3.67 11.29 10.91
N SER A 20 4.46 10.23 10.99
CA SER A 20 4.06 8.93 11.54
C SER A 20 3.43 9.07 12.94
N LYS A 21 4.10 9.81 13.83
CA LYS A 21 3.57 10.09 15.19
C LYS A 21 2.26 10.87 15.19
N ARG A 22 1.99 11.67 14.18
CA ARG A 22 0.80 12.51 14.06
C ARG A 22 -0.37 11.80 13.35
N VAL A 23 -0.06 10.93 12.41
CA VAL A 23 -1.05 10.15 11.64
C VAL A 23 -1.24 8.80 12.33
N CYS A 24 -1.99 8.79 13.44
CA CYS A 24 -2.32 7.59 14.18
C CYS A 24 -3.79 7.23 13.96
N TRP A 25 -4.07 5.96 13.66
CA TRP A 25 -5.42 5.44 13.49
C TRP A 25 -5.47 3.94 13.76
N GLU A 26 -6.66 3.48 14.15
CA GLU A 26 -6.96 2.10 14.48
C GLU A 26 -8.01 1.52 13.51
N ILE A 27 -7.83 0.27 13.10
CA ILE A 27 -8.69 -0.39 12.08
C ILE A 27 -10.16 -0.38 12.51
N GLU A 28 -10.46 -0.81 13.73
CA GLU A 28 -11.86 -0.97 14.15
C GLU A 28 -12.52 0.35 14.52
N SER A 29 -11.84 1.24 15.26
CA SER A 29 -12.43 2.49 15.76
C SER A 29 -12.47 3.61 14.73
N ASP A 30 -11.46 3.73 13.88
CA ASP A 30 -11.32 4.87 12.97
C ASP A 30 -11.75 4.54 11.54
N VAL A 31 -11.43 3.32 11.05
CA VAL A 31 -11.75 2.90 9.69
C VAL A 31 -13.11 2.21 9.64
N ILE A 32 -13.30 1.11 10.35
CA ILE A 32 -14.51 0.27 10.26
C ILE A 32 -15.68 0.92 10.98
N ARG A 33 -15.50 1.36 12.21
CA ARG A 33 -16.54 2.05 13.01
C ARG A 33 -17.85 1.28 13.09
N GLY A 34 -17.78 -0.05 13.26
CA GLY A 34 -18.95 -0.93 13.34
C GLY A 34 -19.74 -1.07 12.03
N ARG A 35 -19.23 -0.58 10.90
CA ARG A 35 -19.87 -0.72 9.57
C ARG A 35 -19.54 -2.06 8.93
N GLY A 36 -20.32 -2.41 7.90
CA GLY A 36 -20.07 -3.55 7.01
C GLY A 36 -20.24 -3.16 5.55
N PHE A 37 -19.73 -3.97 4.66
CA PHE A 37 -19.98 -3.83 3.23
C PHE A 37 -21.45 -4.17 2.91
N LYS A 38 -22.04 -3.52 1.91
CA LYS A 38 -23.42 -3.76 1.50
C LYS A 38 -23.48 -4.28 0.08
N LYS A 39 -24.34 -5.27 -0.16
CA LYS A 39 -24.57 -5.85 -1.50
C LYS A 39 -25.12 -4.84 -2.52
N SER A 40 -25.61 -3.68 -2.07
CA SER A 40 -26.10 -2.60 -2.92
C SER A 40 -25.03 -1.56 -3.29
N GLU A 41 -23.80 -1.69 -2.79
CA GLU A 41 -22.71 -0.74 -3.00
C GLU A 41 -21.63 -1.35 -3.91
N LYS A 42 -21.03 -0.55 -4.78
CA LYS A 42 -19.85 -0.98 -5.55
C LYS A 42 -18.58 -0.84 -4.70
N PHE A 43 -17.61 -1.72 -4.96
CA PHE A 43 -16.35 -1.78 -4.20
C PHE A 43 -15.12 -1.36 -5.01
N LEU A 44 -15.23 -1.25 -6.36
CA LEU A 44 -14.17 -0.67 -7.17
C LEU A 44 -14.70 0.59 -7.85
N PRO A 45 -13.94 1.73 -7.82
CA PRO A 45 -14.36 2.95 -8.49
C PRO A 45 -14.29 2.83 -10.02
N ASP A 46 -15.13 3.59 -10.72
CA ASP A 46 -15.20 3.57 -12.18
C ASP A 46 -13.89 4.01 -12.85
N GLY A 47 -13.09 4.82 -12.17
CA GLY A 47 -11.77 5.24 -12.64
C GLY A 47 -10.71 4.12 -12.72
N LEU A 48 -10.94 3.00 -12.02
CA LEU A 48 -10.04 1.84 -11.99
C LEU A 48 -10.60 0.62 -12.73
N THR A 49 -11.69 0.77 -13.47
CA THR A 49 -12.33 -0.32 -14.20
C THR A 49 -12.84 0.12 -15.57
N LEU A 50 -13.01 -0.84 -16.46
CA LEU A 50 -13.68 -0.62 -17.75
C LEU A 50 -15.16 -0.99 -17.73
N LEU A 51 -15.71 -1.39 -16.59
CA LEU A 51 -17.12 -1.82 -16.46
C LEU A 51 -18.14 -0.86 -17.05
N PRO A 52 -18.02 0.47 -16.91
CA PRO A 52 -18.97 1.39 -17.52
C PRO A 52 -19.06 1.28 -19.05
N LYS A 53 -18.00 0.82 -19.72
CA LYS A 53 -17.92 0.66 -21.18
C LYS A 53 -18.59 -0.63 -21.69
N PHE A 54 -18.88 -1.61 -20.81
CA PHE A 54 -19.55 -2.87 -21.19
C PHE A 54 -21.06 -2.64 -21.31
N THR A 55 -21.57 -2.67 -22.55
CA THR A 55 -23.01 -2.49 -22.83
C THR A 55 -23.81 -3.78 -22.74
N THR A 56 -23.15 -4.94 -22.71
CA THR A 56 -23.78 -6.27 -22.63
C THR A 56 -24.13 -6.71 -21.21
N LEU A 57 -23.57 -6.04 -20.21
CA LEU A 57 -23.83 -6.33 -18.80
C LEU A 57 -24.96 -5.44 -18.27
N SER A 58 -25.91 -6.03 -17.56
CA SER A 58 -26.90 -5.30 -16.77
C SER A 58 -26.25 -4.57 -15.59
N ASP A 59 -26.91 -3.58 -15.02
CA ASP A 59 -26.43 -2.83 -13.87
C ASP A 59 -26.18 -3.73 -12.66
N LYS A 60 -27.00 -4.78 -12.47
CA LYS A 60 -26.80 -5.77 -11.41
C LYS A 60 -25.52 -6.59 -11.61
N GLU A 61 -25.22 -6.98 -12.83
CA GLU A 61 -23.99 -7.71 -13.16
C GLU A 61 -22.76 -6.80 -13.02
N LYS A 62 -22.84 -5.56 -13.49
CA LYS A 62 -21.77 -4.56 -13.28
C LYS A 62 -21.49 -4.34 -11.81
N LEU A 63 -22.54 -4.20 -10.99
CA LEU A 63 -22.40 -4.06 -9.55
C LEU A 63 -21.68 -5.26 -8.94
N PHE A 64 -22.09 -6.48 -9.27
CA PHE A 64 -21.46 -7.69 -8.77
C PHE A 64 -20.00 -7.82 -9.22
N VAL A 65 -19.71 -7.56 -10.48
CA VAL A 65 -18.31 -7.57 -10.98
C VAL A 65 -17.47 -6.51 -10.30
N SER A 66 -18.00 -5.30 -10.07
CA SER A 66 -17.31 -4.26 -9.28
C SER A 66 -16.96 -4.74 -7.86
N GLN A 67 -17.85 -5.49 -7.22
CA GLN A 67 -17.60 -6.04 -5.88
C GLN A 67 -16.48 -7.10 -5.89
N ILE A 68 -16.48 -7.99 -6.88
CA ILE A 68 -15.42 -8.99 -7.07
C ILE A 68 -14.07 -8.30 -7.38
N GLN A 69 -14.08 -7.31 -8.28
CA GLN A 69 -12.88 -6.53 -8.61
C GLN A 69 -12.35 -5.75 -7.39
N GLY A 70 -13.23 -5.14 -6.59
CA GLY A 70 -12.83 -4.41 -5.38
C GLY A 70 -12.21 -5.33 -4.32
N ARG A 71 -12.76 -6.53 -4.14
CA ARG A 71 -12.17 -7.57 -3.29
C ARG A 71 -10.79 -7.99 -3.79
N THR A 72 -10.66 -8.23 -5.09
CA THR A 72 -9.37 -8.58 -5.73
C THR A 72 -8.36 -7.45 -5.57
N TYR A 73 -8.79 -6.20 -5.74
CA TYR A 73 -7.94 -5.02 -5.59
C TYR A 73 -7.36 -4.91 -4.16
N ALA A 74 -8.19 -5.11 -3.14
CA ALA A 74 -7.74 -5.14 -1.75
C ALA A 74 -6.73 -6.28 -1.49
N ASN A 75 -6.95 -7.46 -2.07
CA ASN A 75 -6.01 -8.57 -1.96
C ASN A 75 -4.66 -8.29 -2.66
N VAL A 76 -4.67 -7.58 -3.80
CA VAL A 76 -3.43 -7.15 -4.50
C VAL A 76 -2.62 -6.20 -3.62
N PHE A 77 -3.25 -5.26 -2.91
CA PHE A 77 -2.56 -4.43 -1.92
C PHE A 77 -1.96 -5.29 -0.80
N GLY A 78 -2.71 -6.25 -0.27
CA GLY A 78 -2.21 -7.19 0.72
C GLY A 78 -0.98 -8.01 0.27
N LEU A 79 -0.81 -8.24 -1.05
CA LEU A 79 0.40 -8.83 -1.61
C LEU A 79 1.57 -7.84 -1.64
N ALA A 80 1.31 -6.60 -2.10
CA ALA A 80 2.35 -5.58 -2.28
C ALA A 80 2.99 -5.20 -0.95
N VAL A 81 2.21 -4.86 0.06
CA VAL A 81 2.69 -4.46 1.39
C VAL A 81 3.57 -5.52 2.06
N ARG A 82 3.51 -6.78 1.62
CA ARG A 82 4.34 -7.86 2.16
C ARG A 82 5.80 -7.76 1.73
N PHE A 83 6.08 -7.55 0.45
CA PHE A 83 7.46 -7.39 -0.02
C PHE A 83 8.01 -6.00 0.27
N VAL A 84 7.16 -4.95 0.29
CA VAL A 84 7.54 -3.61 0.74
C VAL A 84 8.10 -3.69 2.15
N ASN A 85 7.34 -4.22 3.10
CA ASN A 85 7.78 -4.37 4.48
C ASN A 85 9.07 -5.18 4.62
N ALA A 86 9.19 -6.29 3.90
CA ALA A 86 10.40 -7.12 3.94
C ALA A 86 11.64 -6.35 3.44
N LYS A 87 11.49 -5.53 2.37
CA LYS A 87 12.59 -4.71 1.84
C LYS A 87 12.96 -3.58 2.80
N VAL A 88 11.99 -2.90 3.40
CA VAL A 88 12.23 -1.86 4.41
C VAL A 88 13.03 -2.41 5.59
N LEU A 89 12.66 -3.58 6.11
CA LEU A 89 13.41 -4.25 7.18
C LEU A 89 14.83 -4.67 6.74
N GLU A 90 15.01 -5.10 5.50
CA GLU A 90 16.33 -5.43 4.96
C GLU A 90 17.24 -4.21 4.93
N VAL A 91 16.80 -3.09 4.35
CA VAL A 91 17.62 -1.88 4.24
C VAL A 91 17.84 -1.20 5.61
N SER A 92 16.91 -1.34 6.55
CA SER A 92 17.06 -0.79 7.90
C SER A 92 18.25 -1.37 8.67
N GLN A 93 18.71 -2.59 8.31
CA GLN A 93 19.84 -3.23 8.96
C GLN A 93 21.15 -2.42 8.83
N GLU A 94 21.29 -1.64 7.77
CA GLU A 94 22.47 -0.79 7.57
C GLU A 94 22.58 0.34 8.59
N TYR A 95 21.49 0.67 9.28
CA TYR A 95 21.43 1.74 10.27
C TYR A 95 21.49 1.26 11.74
N LEU A 96 21.53 -0.06 12.00
CA LEU A 96 21.43 -0.62 13.36
C LEU A 96 22.43 -0.03 14.35
N LEU A 97 23.67 0.24 13.92
CA LEU A 97 24.72 0.84 14.74
C LEU A 97 25.18 2.21 14.20
N GLY A 98 24.36 2.81 13.31
CA GLY A 98 24.65 4.09 12.65
C GLY A 98 23.61 5.16 12.95
N ASP A 99 22.98 5.69 11.90
CA ASP A 99 21.96 6.73 11.97
C ASP A 99 20.66 6.21 12.61
N GLN A 100 20.47 6.54 13.88
CA GLN A 100 19.31 6.11 14.65
C GLN A 100 18.02 6.83 14.24
N VAL A 101 18.10 7.98 13.57
CA VAL A 101 16.93 8.71 13.05
C VAL A 101 16.42 7.99 11.80
N ALA A 102 17.30 7.59 10.89
CA ALA A 102 16.92 6.78 9.74
C ALA A 102 16.36 5.41 10.19
N LEU A 103 17.00 4.75 11.17
CA LEU A 103 16.51 3.51 11.73
C LEU A 103 15.09 3.66 12.30
N GLU A 104 14.83 4.70 13.15
CA GLU A 104 13.49 4.92 13.71
C GLU A 104 12.46 5.15 12.59
N ALA A 105 12.79 5.91 11.56
CA ALA A 105 11.88 6.18 10.44
C ALA A 105 11.47 4.88 9.70
N LEU A 106 12.44 4.03 9.37
CA LEU A 106 12.19 2.77 8.66
C LEU A 106 11.46 1.73 9.53
N VAL A 107 11.74 1.69 10.83
CA VAL A 107 11.01 0.81 11.76
C VAL A 107 9.55 1.23 11.88
N ARG A 108 9.25 2.53 11.91
CA ARG A 108 7.88 3.05 11.89
C ARG A 108 7.17 2.74 10.56
N PHE A 109 7.85 2.90 9.45
CA PHE A 109 7.34 2.47 8.15
C PHE A 109 6.94 0.98 8.19
N SER A 110 7.82 0.10 8.69
CA SER A 110 7.53 -1.32 8.84
C SER A 110 6.32 -1.60 9.75
N GLU A 111 6.13 -0.85 10.84
CA GLU A 111 4.96 -0.97 11.73
C GLU A 111 3.67 -0.60 10.99
N GLU A 112 3.68 0.49 10.21
CA GLU A 112 2.55 0.95 9.40
C GLU A 112 2.20 -0.07 8.32
N GLU A 113 3.18 -0.67 7.64
CA GLU A 113 2.97 -1.75 6.68
C GLU A 113 2.35 -3.02 7.29
N LEU A 114 2.72 -3.37 8.51
CA LEU A 114 2.07 -4.47 9.22
C LEU A 114 0.60 -4.16 9.54
N LYS A 115 0.30 -2.91 9.87
CA LYS A 115 -1.07 -2.43 10.06
C LYS A 115 -1.86 -2.45 8.75
N HIS A 116 -1.26 -2.04 7.62
CA HIS A 116 -1.87 -2.15 6.29
C HIS A 116 -2.18 -3.61 5.93
N GLN A 117 -1.27 -4.54 6.18
CA GLN A 117 -1.55 -5.97 6.00
C GLN A 117 -2.73 -6.45 6.86
N ALA A 118 -2.83 -6.00 8.10
CA ALA A 118 -3.95 -6.35 8.98
C ALA A 118 -5.27 -5.75 8.46
N LEU A 119 -5.25 -4.50 7.99
CA LEU A 119 -6.39 -3.82 7.39
C LEU A 119 -6.91 -4.59 6.17
N PHE A 120 -6.06 -4.93 5.20
CA PHE A 120 -6.49 -5.63 3.98
C PHE A 120 -7.00 -7.04 4.26
N ARG A 121 -6.41 -7.78 5.21
CA ARG A 121 -6.98 -9.07 5.67
C ARG A 121 -8.35 -8.90 6.32
N ARG A 122 -8.53 -7.85 7.12
CA ARG A 122 -9.79 -7.60 7.82
C ARG A 122 -10.92 -7.28 6.84
N ILE A 123 -10.68 -6.42 5.85
CA ILE A 123 -11.71 -6.07 4.87
C ILE A 123 -12.00 -7.22 3.89
N ASP A 124 -11.01 -8.05 3.55
CA ASP A 124 -11.26 -9.26 2.74
C ASP A 124 -12.25 -10.21 3.45
N ALA A 125 -12.05 -10.47 4.73
CA ALA A 125 -12.97 -11.26 5.54
C ALA A 125 -14.38 -10.65 5.58
N MET A 126 -14.49 -9.31 5.75
CA MET A 126 -15.79 -8.63 5.73
C MET A 126 -16.48 -8.70 4.37
N MET A 127 -15.73 -8.67 3.27
CA MET A 127 -16.28 -8.85 1.92
C MET A 127 -16.70 -10.30 1.68
N GLU A 128 -15.98 -11.28 2.24
CA GLU A 128 -16.34 -12.69 2.20
C GLU A 128 -17.71 -12.95 2.83
N ASP A 129 -17.96 -12.38 4.00
CA ASP A 129 -19.25 -12.47 4.70
C ASP A 129 -20.41 -11.81 3.90
N THR A 130 -20.09 -10.86 3.04
CA THR A 130 -21.09 -10.10 2.28
C THR A 130 -21.40 -10.71 0.91
N LEU A 131 -20.38 -11.23 0.23
CA LEU A 131 -20.50 -11.73 -1.14
C LEU A 131 -20.91 -13.22 -1.18
N PRO A 132 -21.45 -13.69 -2.31
CA PRO A 132 -21.67 -15.12 -2.52
C PRO A 132 -20.35 -15.91 -2.41
N SER A 133 -20.45 -17.13 -1.93
CA SER A 133 -19.30 -18.06 -1.87
C SER A 133 -18.75 -18.39 -3.27
N GLY A 134 -17.48 -18.79 -3.34
CA GLY A 134 -16.82 -19.24 -4.57
C GLY A 134 -15.73 -18.31 -5.08
N TYR A 135 -15.56 -17.10 -4.52
CA TYR A 135 -14.40 -16.28 -4.81
C TYR A 135 -13.12 -16.97 -4.33
N ARG A 136 -12.10 -16.93 -5.18
CA ARG A 136 -10.73 -17.37 -4.83
C ARG A 136 -9.73 -16.33 -5.27
N PHE A 137 -8.75 -16.11 -4.42
CA PHE A 137 -7.54 -15.34 -4.72
C PHE A 137 -6.37 -16.30 -4.59
N ASP A 138 -5.96 -16.89 -5.71
CA ASP A 138 -5.00 -18.01 -5.73
C ASP A 138 -3.54 -17.57 -5.70
N ALA A 139 -3.26 -16.26 -5.63
CA ALA A 139 -1.88 -15.78 -5.54
C ALA A 139 -1.29 -16.07 -4.15
N ASP A 140 -0.17 -16.80 -4.13
CA ASP A 140 0.61 -17.02 -2.92
C ASP A 140 1.46 -15.78 -2.60
N ALA A 141 1.11 -15.09 -1.52
CA ALA A 141 1.77 -13.88 -1.08
C ALA A 141 3.28 -14.07 -0.81
N ASN A 142 3.68 -15.25 -0.30
CA ASN A 142 5.09 -15.54 -0.04
C ASN A 142 5.84 -15.80 -1.35
N ALA A 143 5.24 -16.52 -2.31
CA ALA A 143 5.84 -16.76 -3.61
C ALA A 143 6.02 -15.46 -4.41
N VAL A 144 5.02 -14.57 -4.39
CA VAL A 144 5.11 -13.23 -5.01
C VAL A 144 6.23 -12.42 -4.35
N ALA A 145 6.23 -12.32 -3.01
CA ALA A 145 7.25 -11.59 -2.28
C ALA A 145 8.66 -12.15 -2.56
N SER A 146 8.85 -13.46 -2.54
CA SER A 146 10.14 -14.10 -2.85
C SER A 146 10.61 -13.80 -4.27
N THR A 147 9.69 -13.76 -5.24
CA THR A 147 10.00 -13.45 -6.63
C THR A 147 10.46 -11.99 -6.78
N VAL A 148 9.78 -11.05 -6.14
CA VAL A 148 10.14 -9.62 -6.15
C VAL A 148 11.48 -9.41 -5.42
N LEU A 149 11.60 -9.90 -4.19
CA LEU A 149 12.80 -9.75 -3.37
C LEU A 149 14.04 -10.46 -3.95
N GLY A 150 13.86 -11.40 -4.86
CA GLY A 150 14.94 -12.03 -5.64
C GLY A 150 15.55 -11.12 -6.73
N LYS A 151 15.03 -9.90 -6.92
CA LYS A 151 15.61 -8.91 -7.85
C LYS A 151 16.66 -8.05 -7.14
N SER A 152 17.38 -7.23 -7.90
CA SER A 152 18.35 -6.30 -7.30
C SER A 152 17.65 -5.34 -6.33
N THR A 153 18.33 -4.96 -5.26
CA THR A 153 17.79 -3.99 -4.28
C THR A 153 17.36 -2.69 -4.97
N TRP A 154 18.12 -2.23 -5.97
CA TRP A 154 17.78 -1.06 -6.78
C TRP A 154 16.40 -1.21 -7.44
N ALA A 155 16.14 -2.34 -8.10
CA ALA A 155 14.89 -2.59 -8.80
C ALA A 155 13.71 -2.75 -7.82
N VAL A 156 13.93 -3.38 -6.66
CA VAL A 156 12.87 -3.53 -5.65
C VAL A 156 12.51 -2.18 -5.04
N LEU A 157 13.51 -1.35 -4.66
CA LEU A 157 13.26 -0.01 -4.12
C LEU A 157 12.61 0.92 -5.16
N ALA A 158 12.97 0.81 -6.44
CA ALA A 158 12.28 1.55 -7.51
C ALA A 158 10.82 1.11 -7.67
N LEU A 159 10.53 -0.19 -7.55
CA LEU A 159 9.17 -0.72 -7.61
C LEU A 159 8.33 -0.28 -6.39
N THR A 160 8.90 -0.33 -5.17
CA THR A 160 8.18 0.12 -3.97
C THR A 160 7.86 1.61 -4.07
N LEU A 161 8.83 2.44 -4.45
CA LEU A 161 8.61 3.87 -4.69
C LEU A 161 7.50 4.13 -5.74
N ASP A 162 7.48 3.39 -6.85
CA ASP A 162 6.44 3.53 -7.87
C ASP A 162 5.06 3.17 -7.31
N ILE A 163 4.96 2.13 -6.50
CA ILE A 163 3.71 1.73 -5.82
C ILE A 163 3.25 2.84 -4.88
N GLU A 164 4.14 3.39 -4.04
CA GLU A 164 3.80 4.47 -3.10
C GLU A 164 3.33 5.75 -3.82
N LEU A 165 3.98 6.11 -4.91
CA LEU A 165 3.56 7.23 -5.76
C LEU A 165 2.22 6.96 -6.44
N PHE A 166 1.98 5.73 -6.91
CA PHE A 166 0.71 5.32 -7.47
C PHE A 166 -0.41 5.44 -6.43
N THR A 167 -0.18 5.03 -5.17
CA THR A 167 -1.18 5.12 -4.10
C THR A 167 -1.63 6.57 -3.85
N GLN A 168 -0.73 7.55 -4.00
CA GLN A 168 -1.08 8.97 -3.88
C GLN A 168 -2.06 9.42 -4.98
N LEU A 169 -1.86 8.94 -6.20
CA LEU A 169 -2.69 9.33 -7.36
C LEU A 169 -4.03 8.61 -7.36
N HIS A 170 -4.03 7.29 -7.16
CA HIS A 170 -5.23 6.48 -7.29
C HIS A 170 -6.31 6.86 -6.26
N TYR A 171 -5.90 7.14 -5.01
CA TYR A 171 -6.84 7.58 -4.00
C TYR A 171 -7.52 8.88 -4.43
N ARG A 172 -6.75 9.91 -4.77
CA ARG A 172 -7.25 11.24 -5.07
C ARG A 172 -8.04 11.31 -6.37
N GLN A 173 -7.59 10.60 -7.41
CA GLN A 173 -8.14 10.72 -8.76
C GLN A 173 -9.26 9.71 -9.04
N SER A 174 -9.31 8.59 -8.34
CA SER A 174 -10.25 7.51 -8.62
C SER A 174 -11.15 7.18 -7.43
N ILE A 175 -10.59 6.97 -6.24
CA ILE A 175 -11.36 6.48 -5.09
C ILE A 175 -12.18 7.61 -4.45
N ASP A 176 -11.53 8.71 -4.08
CA ASP A 176 -12.21 9.85 -3.46
C ASP A 176 -13.21 10.52 -4.41
N ALA A 177 -12.86 10.60 -5.67
CA ALA A 177 -13.69 11.23 -6.71
C ALA A 177 -15.00 10.46 -7.01
N ASP A 178 -15.09 9.17 -6.72
CA ASP A 178 -16.26 8.35 -7.04
C ASP A 178 -17.36 8.45 -5.96
N GLY A 179 -18.40 9.23 -6.22
CA GLY A 179 -19.51 9.45 -5.28
C GLY A 179 -20.39 8.22 -5.02
N ALA A 180 -20.35 7.20 -5.87
CA ALA A 180 -21.17 5.99 -5.77
C ALA A 180 -20.46 4.79 -5.12
N LEU A 181 -19.17 4.96 -4.82
CA LEU A 181 -18.36 3.92 -4.17
C LEU A 181 -18.78 3.71 -2.71
N SER A 182 -18.67 2.48 -2.21
CA SER A 182 -18.89 2.18 -0.79
C SER A 182 -18.10 3.12 0.11
N ALA A 183 -18.79 3.77 1.06
CA ALA A 183 -18.16 4.70 2.00
C ALA A 183 -17.11 4.00 2.88
N LEU A 184 -17.33 2.72 3.21
CA LEU A 184 -16.33 1.94 3.94
C LEU A 184 -15.08 1.70 3.08
N PHE A 185 -15.25 1.34 1.81
CA PHE A 185 -14.12 1.16 0.88
C PHE A 185 -13.32 2.45 0.71
N LYS A 186 -13.99 3.61 0.59
CA LYS A 186 -13.32 4.91 0.58
C LYS A 186 -12.48 5.16 1.82
N ASP A 187 -13.05 4.90 3.00
CA ASP A 187 -12.33 5.11 4.26
C ASP A 187 -11.12 4.17 4.40
N VAL A 188 -11.24 2.92 3.98
CA VAL A 188 -10.09 2.00 3.95
C VAL A 188 -8.91 2.61 3.21
N PHE A 189 -9.13 3.09 1.99
CA PHE A 189 -8.06 3.68 1.18
C PHE A 189 -7.71 5.12 1.59
N LEU A 190 -8.58 5.85 2.27
CA LEU A 190 -8.26 7.14 2.88
C LEU A 190 -7.23 6.99 3.99
N TYR A 191 -7.47 6.05 4.90
CA TYR A 191 -6.59 5.85 6.05
C TYR A 191 -5.25 5.23 5.62
N HIS A 192 -5.23 4.32 4.66
CA HIS A 192 -4.03 3.86 3.99
C HIS A 192 -3.26 5.04 3.37
N TRP A 193 -3.90 5.82 2.49
CA TRP A 193 -3.30 6.96 1.81
C TRP A 193 -2.67 8.01 2.75
N LYS A 194 -3.22 8.20 3.97
CA LYS A 194 -2.67 9.16 4.94
C LYS A 194 -1.24 8.84 5.36
N GLU A 195 -0.84 7.58 5.34
CA GLU A 195 0.50 7.13 5.70
C GLU A 195 1.43 7.03 4.48
N GLU A 196 0.90 6.72 3.30
CA GLU A 196 1.66 6.46 2.09
C GLU A 196 2.53 7.65 1.61
N SER A 197 2.18 8.88 1.95
CA SER A 197 2.98 10.05 1.53
C SER A 197 4.36 10.10 2.19
N GLN A 198 4.50 9.56 3.39
CA GLN A 198 5.79 9.45 4.09
C GLN A 198 6.55 8.20 3.64
N HIS A 199 5.86 7.11 3.28
CA HIS A 199 6.45 5.93 2.69
C HIS A 199 7.15 6.27 1.37
N ALA A 200 6.48 6.99 0.47
CA ALA A 200 7.09 7.46 -0.78
C ALA A 200 8.38 8.29 -0.55
N ILE A 201 8.43 9.13 0.50
CA ILE A 201 9.64 9.90 0.84
C ILE A 201 10.75 8.96 1.32
N LEU A 202 10.44 8.00 2.18
CA LEU A 202 11.42 7.04 2.71
C LEU A 202 11.96 6.13 1.62
N ASP A 203 11.11 5.62 0.75
CA ASP A 203 11.51 4.81 -0.40
C ASP A 203 12.40 5.60 -1.38
N GLU A 204 12.08 6.87 -1.64
CA GLU A 204 12.93 7.74 -2.46
C GLU A 204 14.31 7.95 -1.83
N LEU A 205 14.38 8.17 -0.52
CA LEU A 205 15.66 8.34 0.19
C LEU A 205 16.51 7.07 0.09
N GLU A 206 15.92 5.90 0.38
CA GLU A 206 16.62 4.63 0.32
C GLU A 206 17.04 4.25 -1.11
N TRP A 207 16.16 4.47 -2.09
CA TRP A 207 16.47 4.25 -3.48
C TRP A 207 17.64 5.12 -3.96
N ARG A 208 17.61 6.44 -3.69
CA ARG A 208 18.69 7.37 -4.04
C ARG A 208 20.00 7.02 -3.36
N ARG A 209 19.95 6.63 -2.08
CA ARG A 209 21.13 6.22 -1.33
C ARG A 209 21.77 4.98 -1.96
N HIS A 210 20.95 4.00 -2.31
CA HIS A 210 21.40 2.77 -2.96
C HIS A 210 21.96 3.08 -4.36
N ASP A 211 21.25 3.87 -5.16
CA ASP A 211 21.64 4.28 -6.52
C ASP A 211 23.01 4.98 -6.54
N ALA A 212 23.31 5.83 -5.56
CA ALA A 212 24.59 6.51 -5.43
C ALA A 212 25.78 5.56 -5.13
N GLY A 213 25.50 4.36 -4.63
CA GLY A 213 26.50 3.34 -4.28
C GLY A 213 26.78 2.30 -5.37
N ILE A 214 26.01 2.28 -6.46
CA ILE A 214 26.10 1.27 -7.51
C ILE A 214 26.62 1.85 -8.85
N THR A 215 27.13 0.98 -9.70
CA THR A 215 27.58 1.34 -11.05
C THR A 215 26.44 1.25 -12.06
N ASP A 216 26.64 1.86 -13.27
CA ASP A 216 25.64 1.79 -14.36
C ASP A 216 25.35 0.34 -14.82
N LYS A 217 26.29 -0.59 -14.59
CA LYS A 217 26.09 -2.00 -14.91
C LYS A 217 25.18 -2.72 -13.90
N GLU A 218 25.09 -2.21 -12.69
CA GLU A 218 24.28 -2.76 -11.59
C GLU A 218 22.85 -2.19 -11.54
N ARG A 219 22.59 -1.08 -12.26
CA ARG A 219 21.26 -0.55 -12.56
C ARG A 219 20.58 -1.37 -13.63
#